data_9de89ff8ecadba77e6e0340ee6e077c8
#
_entry.id   9de89ff8ecadba77e6e0340ee6e077c8
#
_cell.length_a   1.000
_cell.length_b   1.000
_cell.length_c   1.000
_cell.angle_alpha   90.00
_cell.angle_beta   90.00
_cell.angle_gamma   90.00
#
_symmetry.space_group_name_H-M   'P 1'
#
loop_
_entity.id
_entity.type
_entity.pdbx_description
1 polymer ?
#
loop_
_entity_poly.entity_id
_entity_poly.type
_entity_poly.pdbx_seq_one_letter_code
_entity_poly.pdbx_strand_id
1 'polypeptide(L)'
;MRTIISLFAAAIITALPMRAQSEVAPALVGNEAAFGSDARVAIGAYRGMVEEHAEGVVRALRVIASTSEARSAKWDQVKPLLTLLSSSLPTDATSWFVLPDGSYYATEDEGIAAENLKDREYFPALMSGKEVFGDLVISKSTNHRSVIIAAPVIVDGKTVAGFGVSLRVRLLSQLVDQHMPLAPDSYFYALERDTRIVLHRNANRMFMTPTDVGDEALGEQFKSALQQDKGTMEYTLNGKKMVALYELSPALGWYFFIAKEMQG
;
A
#
# COMPACT_ATOMS: atom_id res chain seq x y z
N MET A 1 3.07 66.45 -42.30
CA MET A 1 1.87 65.64 -42.57
C MET A 1 2.26 64.20 -42.65
N ARG A 2 2.09 63.39 -41.58
CA ARG A 2 2.24 61.93 -41.58
C ARG A 2 1.06 61.36 -40.84
N THR A 3 0.19 60.69 -41.54
CA THR A 3 -1.04 60.09 -41.10
C THR A 3 -0.76 58.81 -40.34
N ILE A 4 -1.21 58.69 -39.13
CA ILE A 4 -1.14 57.45 -38.31
C ILE A 4 -2.43 56.67 -38.51
N ILE A 5 -2.30 55.50 -39.11
CA ILE A 5 -3.41 54.54 -39.28
C ILE A 5 -3.40 53.63 -38.04
N SER A 6 -4.45 53.71 -37.24
CA SER A 6 -4.70 52.87 -36.07
C SER A 6 -5.35 51.56 -36.49
N LEU A 7 -4.66 50.40 -36.33
CA LEU A 7 -5.25 49.08 -36.57
C LEU A 7 -5.90 48.59 -35.23
N PHE A 8 -7.21 48.45 -35.22
CA PHE A 8 -7.95 47.75 -34.19
C PHE A 8 -7.88 46.24 -34.50
N ALA A 9 -7.19 45.48 -33.64
CA ALA A 9 -7.23 44.02 -33.66
C ALA A 9 -8.42 43.55 -32.81
N ALA A 10 -9.43 42.98 -33.45
CA ALA A 10 -10.54 42.32 -32.78
C ALA A 10 -10.10 40.93 -32.32
N ALA A 11 -10.05 40.72 -30.99
CA ALA A 11 -9.80 39.41 -30.43
C ALA A 11 -11.10 38.57 -30.49
N ILE A 12 -11.07 37.53 -31.32
CA ILE A 12 -12.10 36.50 -31.35
C ILE A 12 -11.87 35.54 -30.19
N ILE A 13 -12.70 35.67 -29.16
CA ILE A 13 -12.75 34.68 -28.07
C ILE A 13 -13.54 33.48 -28.56
N THR A 14 -12.85 32.42 -28.97
CA THR A 14 -13.47 31.13 -29.22
C THR A 14 -13.79 30.47 -27.90
N ALA A 15 -15.06 30.37 -27.55
CA ALA A 15 -15.52 29.59 -26.41
C ALA A 15 -15.25 28.10 -26.67
N LEU A 16 -14.35 27.53 -25.87
CA LEU A 16 -14.15 26.08 -25.81
C LEU A 16 -15.43 25.42 -25.22
N PRO A 17 -15.91 24.32 -25.77
CA PRO A 17 -17.05 23.62 -25.20
C PRO A 17 -16.70 23.11 -23.81
N MET A 18 -17.48 23.56 -22.82
CA MET A 18 -17.48 23.01 -21.46
C MET A 18 -17.72 21.49 -21.55
N ARG A 19 -16.68 20.73 -21.23
CA ARG A 19 -16.78 19.27 -21.10
C ARG A 19 -17.81 18.99 -20.01
N ALA A 20 -18.87 18.29 -20.34
CA ALA A 20 -19.89 17.85 -19.39
C ALA A 20 -19.20 17.15 -18.21
N GLN A 21 -19.41 17.69 -17.01
CA GLN A 21 -19.11 16.97 -15.77
C GLN A 21 -19.97 15.70 -15.81
N SER A 22 -19.33 14.54 -15.79
CA SER A 22 -20.06 13.29 -15.66
C SER A 22 -20.82 13.34 -14.32
N GLU A 23 -22.14 13.38 -14.41
CA GLU A 23 -23.00 13.19 -13.25
C GLU A 23 -22.60 11.87 -12.56
N VAL A 24 -22.13 12.00 -11.34
CA VAL A 24 -21.89 10.85 -10.45
C VAL A 24 -23.25 10.20 -10.23
N ALA A 25 -23.40 8.96 -10.63
CA ALA A 25 -24.65 8.22 -10.59
C ALA A 25 -25.32 8.29 -9.20
N PRO A 26 -26.62 8.57 -9.11
CA PRO A 26 -27.35 8.80 -7.85
C PRO A 26 -27.39 7.61 -6.89
N ALA A 27 -26.97 6.41 -7.30
CA ALA A 27 -26.89 5.23 -6.45
C ALA A 27 -25.83 5.28 -5.33
N LEU A 28 -24.83 6.17 -5.42
CA LEU A 28 -23.78 6.30 -4.41
C LEU A 28 -24.21 7.12 -3.17
N VAL A 29 -25.22 7.96 -3.30
CA VAL A 29 -25.59 8.92 -2.24
C VAL A 29 -26.40 8.26 -1.10
N GLY A 30 -27.12 7.16 -1.38
CA GLY A 30 -27.98 6.50 -0.38
C GLY A 30 -27.24 5.74 0.71
N ASN A 31 -26.10 5.11 0.38
CA ASN A 31 -25.38 4.23 1.30
C ASN A 31 -24.31 4.96 2.13
N GLU A 32 -23.81 6.10 1.67
CA GLU A 32 -22.88 6.94 2.42
C GLU A 32 -23.54 7.54 3.68
N ALA A 33 -24.83 7.80 3.66
CA ALA A 33 -25.58 8.28 4.81
C ALA A 33 -25.55 7.30 6.02
N ALA A 34 -25.31 6.00 5.77
CA ALA A 34 -25.21 4.99 6.82
C ALA A 34 -23.93 5.15 7.67
N PHE A 35 -22.87 5.78 7.12
CA PHE A 35 -21.61 6.02 7.83
C PHE A 35 -21.57 7.38 8.57
N GLY A 36 -22.46 8.31 8.24
CA GLY A 36 -22.32 9.70 8.61
C GLY A 36 -21.25 10.42 7.76
N SER A 37 -21.09 11.72 7.97
CA SER A 37 -20.18 12.58 7.18
C SER A 37 -18.69 12.20 7.27
N ASP A 38 -18.31 11.36 8.21
CA ASP A 38 -16.91 11.12 8.59
C ASP A 38 -16.26 9.91 7.90
N ALA A 39 -17.02 9.05 7.22
CA ALA A 39 -16.47 7.82 6.63
C ALA A 39 -15.45 8.07 5.52
N ARG A 40 -15.65 9.10 4.69
CA ARG A 40 -14.68 9.48 3.66
C ARG A 40 -13.40 10.06 4.27
N VAL A 41 -13.52 10.80 5.34
CA VAL A 41 -12.37 11.31 6.10
C VAL A 41 -11.63 10.14 6.74
N ALA A 42 -12.35 9.20 7.34
CA ALA A 42 -11.77 8.02 7.98
C ALA A 42 -11.00 7.14 6.98
N ILE A 43 -11.57 6.85 5.80
CA ILE A 43 -10.86 6.04 4.79
C ILE A 43 -9.65 6.78 4.22
N GLY A 44 -9.74 8.09 4.00
CA GLY A 44 -8.62 8.92 3.57
C GLY A 44 -7.49 8.96 4.61
N ALA A 45 -7.83 9.10 5.89
CA ALA A 45 -6.87 9.06 6.99
C ALA A 45 -6.23 7.67 7.12
N TYR A 46 -7.03 6.61 7.04
CA TYR A 46 -6.54 5.22 7.07
C TYR A 46 -5.54 4.95 5.94
N ARG A 47 -5.94 5.22 4.70
CA ARG A 47 -5.07 5.06 3.54
C ARG A 47 -3.79 5.91 3.68
N GLY A 48 -3.94 7.20 3.98
CA GLY A 48 -2.80 8.12 4.10
C GLY A 48 -1.80 7.71 5.19
N MET A 49 -2.28 7.17 6.32
CA MET A 49 -1.40 6.66 7.39
C MET A 49 -0.56 5.48 6.91
N VAL A 50 -1.17 4.52 6.20
CA VAL A 50 -0.46 3.33 5.70
C VAL A 50 0.48 3.69 4.55
N GLU A 51 0.04 4.51 3.60
CA GLU A 51 0.86 5.01 2.50
C GLU A 51 2.08 5.78 3.01
N GLU A 52 1.89 6.72 3.92
CA GLU A 52 2.99 7.54 4.46
C GLU A 52 3.99 6.70 5.25
N HIS A 53 3.51 5.69 6.02
CA HIS A 53 4.41 4.76 6.70
C HIS A 53 5.27 3.98 5.70
N ALA A 54 4.65 3.42 4.65
CA ALA A 54 5.35 2.66 3.61
C ALA A 54 6.29 3.55 2.78
N GLU A 55 5.85 4.75 2.40
CA GLU A 55 6.69 5.72 1.69
C GLU A 55 7.86 6.24 2.52
N GLY A 56 7.66 6.41 3.83
CA GLY A 56 8.73 6.74 4.77
C GLY A 56 9.86 5.70 4.73
N VAL A 57 9.49 4.42 4.70
CA VAL A 57 10.45 3.32 4.59
C VAL A 57 11.21 3.36 3.26
N VAL A 58 10.52 3.49 2.13
CA VAL A 58 11.20 3.50 0.82
C VAL A 58 12.09 4.72 0.66
N ARG A 59 11.68 5.89 1.16
CA ARG A 59 12.53 7.09 1.19
C ARG A 59 13.83 6.85 1.98
N ALA A 60 13.74 6.22 3.14
CA ALA A 60 14.91 5.88 3.93
C ALA A 60 15.81 4.85 3.23
N LEU A 61 15.24 3.83 2.59
CA LEU A 61 15.99 2.85 1.80
C LEU A 61 16.70 3.49 0.61
N ARG A 62 16.09 4.46 -0.09
CA ARG A 62 16.76 5.23 -1.17
C ARG A 62 17.98 5.98 -0.65
N VAL A 63 17.86 6.62 0.51
CA VAL A 63 18.98 7.33 1.13
C VAL A 63 20.11 6.35 1.44
N ILE A 64 19.82 5.21 2.07
CA ILE A 64 20.81 4.17 2.36
C ILE A 64 21.43 3.65 1.05
N ALA A 65 20.61 3.33 0.05
CA ALA A 65 21.09 2.81 -1.25
C ALA A 65 22.03 3.77 -2.00
N SER A 66 21.98 5.07 -1.69
CA SER A 66 22.87 6.09 -2.29
C SER A 66 24.25 6.20 -1.62
N THR A 67 24.45 5.56 -0.46
CA THR A 67 25.71 5.66 0.29
C THR A 67 26.85 4.86 -0.35
N SER A 68 28.08 5.21 0.01
CA SER A 68 29.29 4.45 -0.39
C SER A 68 29.31 3.03 0.18
N GLU A 69 28.80 2.89 1.40
CA GLU A 69 28.65 1.62 2.11
C GLU A 69 27.74 0.67 1.36
N ALA A 70 26.59 1.16 0.90
CA ALA A 70 25.65 0.40 0.11
C ALA A 70 26.25 -0.06 -1.23
N ARG A 71 26.94 0.86 -1.93
CA ARG A 71 27.60 0.59 -3.22
C ARG A 71 28.73 -0.43 -3.12
N SER A 72 29.33 -0.59 -1.94
CA SER A 72 30.35 -1.62 -1.70
C SER A 72 29.81 -3.04 -1.77
N ALA A 73 28.49 -3.22 -1.64
CA ALA A 73 27.79 -4.49 -1.54
C ALA A 73 28.35 -5.42 -0.43
N LYS A 74 28.88 -4.84 0.65
CA LYS A 74 29.44 -5.58 1.80
C LYS A 74 28.56 -5.47 3.02
N TRP A 75 28.11 -6.62 3.54
CA TRP A 75 27.19 -6.70 4.68
C TRP A 75 27.68 -5.91 5.90
N ASP A 76 28.95 -6.07 6.28
CA ASP A 76 29.49 -5.41 7.47
C ASP A 76 29.43 -3.89 7.42
N GLN A 77 29.44 -3.31 6.21
CA GLN A 77 29.30 -1.87 6.02
C GLN A 77 27.85 -1.41 6.02
N VAL A 78 26.92 -2.23 5.55
CA VAL A 78 25.49 -1.85 5.45
C VAL A 78 24.69 -2.24 6.69
N LYS A 79 25.09 -3.26 7.44
CA LYS A 79 24.37 -3.71 8.63
C LYS A 79 24.07 -2.60 9.64
N PRO A 80 25.02 -1.71 9.99
CA PRO A 80 24.74 -0.60 10.92
C PRO A 80 23.66 0.35 10.44
N LEU A 81 23.61 0.64 9.12
CA LEU A 81 22.60 1.53 8.51
C LEU A 81 21.21 0.89 8.58
N LEU A 82 21.10 -0.39 8.25
CA LEU A 82 19.83 -1.12 8.33
C LEU A 82 19.35 -1.31 9.77
N THR A 83 20.26 -1.54 10.72
CA THR A 83 19.93 -1.59 12.15
C THR A 83 19.36 -0.27 12.64
N LEU A 84 20.00 0.85 12.24
CA LEU A 84 19.50 2.19 12.57
C LEU A 84 18.11 2.43 11.94
N LEU A 85 17.91 2.04 10.68
CA LEU A 85 16.61 2.13 10.04
C LEU A 85 15.56 1.34 10.82
N SER A 86 15.80 0.05 11.11
CA SER A 86 14.85 -0.80 11.84
C SER A 86 14.48 -0.19 13.21
N SER A 87 15.44 0.37 13.93
CA SER A 87 15.20 1.00 15.25
C SER A 87 14.42 2.33 15.16
N SER A 88 14.39 2.96 14.00
CA SER A 88 13.67 4.23 13.76
C SER A 88 12.22 4.05 13.32
N LEU A 89 11.82 2.81 12.94
CA LEU A 89 10.46 2.55 12.47
C LEU A 89 9.47 2.53 13.65
N PRO A 90 8.24 3.01 13.46
CA PRO A 90 7.21 3.01 14.49
C PRO A 90 6.68 1.61 14.84
N THR A 91 6.98 0.61 14.01
CA THR A 91 6.64 -0.80 14.25
C THR A 91 7.87 -1.68 14.03
N ASP A 92 7.98 -2.77 14.81
CA ASP A 92 9.03 -3.75 14.57
C ASP A 92 8.99 -4.29 13.14
N ALA A 93 10.13 -4.28 12.48
CA ALA A 93 10.31 -4.76 11.12
C ALA A 93 11.67 -5.39 10.95
N THR A 94 11.76 -6.38 10.08
CA THR A 94 13.04 -7.00 9.70
C THR A 94 13.60 -6.28 8.48
N SER A 95 14.77 -5.69 8.63
CA SER A 95 15.52 -5.14 7.48
C SER A 95 16.50 -6.18 6.95
N TRP A 96 16.66 -6.18 5.62
CA TRP A 96 17.49 -7.18 4.94
C TRP A 96 18.25 -6.56 3.76
N PHE A 97 19.31 -7.26 3.38
CA PHE A 97 20.19 -6.92 2.26
C PHE A 97 20.35 -8.16 1.37
N VAL A 98 20.05 -8.04 0.08
CA VAL A 98 20.08 -9.15 -0.88
C VAL A 98 21.08 -8.89 -2.00
N LEU A 99 21.78 -9.94 -2.40
CA LEU A 99 22.71 -9.95 -3.52
C LEU A 99 22.02 -10.45 -4.82
N PRO A 100 22.63 -10.20 -6.00
CA PRO A 100 22.01 -10.58 -7.28
C PRO A 100 21.80 -12.09 -7.49
N ASP A 101 22.49 -12.93 -6.75
CA ASP A 101 22.27 -14.38 -6.75
C ASP A 101 21.12 -14.83 -5.85
N GLY A 102 20.48 -13.88 -5.14
CA GLY A 102 19.38 -14.09 -4.22
C GLY A 102 19.78 -14.45 -2.80
N SER A 103 21.08 -14.62 -2.52
CA SER A 103 21.56 -14.75 -1.15
C SER A 103 21.33 -13.45 -0.39
N TYR A 104 20.96 -13.55 0.89
CA TYR A 104 20.63 -12.37 1.66
C TYR A 104 21.06 -12.45 3.13
N TYR A 105 21.11 -11.30 3.75
CA TYR A 105 21.36 -11.08 5.16
C TYR A 105 20.15 -10.37 5.77
N ALA A 106 19.75 -10.76 6.97
CA ALA A 106 18.73 -10.05 7.75
C ALA A 106 19.35 -9.46 9.01
N THR A 107 18.82 -8.35 9.50
CA THR A 107 19.35 -7.68 10.70
C THR A 107 19.18 -8.52 11.97
N GLU A 108 18.26 -9.48 11.95
CA GLU A 108 17.99 -10.42 13.06
C GLU A 108 18.92 -11.64 13.04
N ASP A 109 19.67 -11.86 11.95
CA ASP A 109 20.56 -13.01 11.77
C ASP A 109 22.05 -12.63 11.92
N GLU A 110 22.88 -13.58 12.37
CA GLU A 110 24.34 -13.35 12.54
C GLU A 110 25.16 -13.54 11.24
N GLY A 111 24.52 -13.78 10.11
CA GLY A 111 25.24 -14.05 8.87
C GLY A 111 24.34 -14.08 7.66
N ILE A 112 24.80 -14.79 6.64
CA ILE A 112 24.00 -15.06 5.46
C ILE A 112 22.85 -15.98 5.85
N ALA A 113 21.65 -15.67 5.43
CA ALA A 113 20.48 -16.51 5.69
C ALA A 113 20.61 -17.86 4.96
N ALA A 114 20.08 -18.92 5.57
CA ALA A 114 20.05 -20.24 4.94
C ALA A 114 19.16 -20.30 3.71
N GLU A 115 18.15 -19.45 3.67
CA GLU A 115 17.18 -19.33 2.58
C GLU A 115 17.69 -18.37 1.49
N ASN A 116 17.05 -18.42 0.33
CA ASN A 116 17.36 -17.55 -0.82
C ASN A 116 16.09 -16.79 -1.27
N LEU A 117 16.25 -15.55 -1.74
CA LEU A 117 15.12 -14.70 -2.17
C LEU A 117 14.84 -14.76 -3.68
N LYS A 118 15.61 -15.51 -4.44
CA LYS A 118 15.52 -15.56 -5.92
C LYS A 118 14.16 -16.06 -6.43
N ASP A 119 13.47 -16.88 -5.65
CA ASP A 119 12.15 -17.42 -5.93
C ASP A 119 10.99 -16.48 -5.56
N ARG A 120 11.28 -15.31 -4.96
CA ARG A 120 10.27 -14.33 -4.61
C ARG A 120 9.79 -13.58 -5.86
N GLU A 121 8.48 -13.37 -5.98
CA GLU A 121 7.86 -12.69 -7.14
C GLU A 121 8.41 -11.29 -7.35
N TYR A 122 8.72 -10.56 -6.28
CA TYR A 122 9.30 -9.22 -6.34
C TYR A 122 10.78 -9.18 -6.75
N PHE A 123 11.53 -10.29 -6.61
CA PHE A 123 12.98 -10.32 -6.80
C PHE A 123 13.42 -9.90 -8.21
N PRO A 124 12.81 -10.37 -9.31
CA PRO A 124 13.17 -9.92 -10.65
C PRO A 124 12.99 -8.42 -10.86
N ALA A 125 11.92 -7.83 -10.32
CA ALA A 125 11.67 -6.40 -10.38
C ALA A 125 12.76 -5.61 -9.64
N LEU A 126 13.10 -6.01 -8.42
CA LEU A 126 14.17 -5.40 -7.62
C LEU A 126 15.52 -5.47 -8.34
N MET A 127 15.88 -6.62 -8.88
CA MET A 127 17.14 -6.82 -9.61
C MET A 127 17.17 -6.11 -10.96
N SER A 128 16.03 -5.76 -11.54
CA SER A 128 15.94 -4.90 -12.72
C SER A 128 16.06 -3.40 -12.42
N GLY A 129 16.31 -3.02 -11.16
CA GLY A 129 16.45 -1.63 -10.73
C GLY A 129 15.13 -0.97 -10.34
N LYS A 130 14.05 -1.72 -10.15
CA LYS A 130 12.75 -1.20 -9.71
C LYS A 130 12.58 -1.34 -8.21
N GLU A 131 11.91 -0.38 -7.61
CA GLU A 131 11.48 -0.48 -6.23
C GLU A 131 10.33 -1.49 -6.10
N VAL A 132 10.27 -2.11 -4.93
CA VAL A 132 9.19 -3.02 -4.53
C VAL A 132 8.36 -2.31 -3.47
N PHE A 133 7.06 -2.31 -3.64
CA PHE A 133 6.17 -1.55 -2.77
C PHE A 133 4.84 -2.28 -2.58
N GLY A 134 4.68 -2.96 -1.46
CA GLY A 134 3.41 -3.55 -1.09
C GLY A 134 3.25 -5.06 -1.29
N ASP A 135 4.29 -5.78 -1.71
CA ASP A 135 4.19 -7.24 -1.94
C ASP A 135 3.98 -8.00 -0.63
N LEU A 136 2.96 -8.88 -0.61
CA LEU A 136 2.67 -9.72 0.55
C LEU A 136 3.50 -11.00 0.54
N VAL A 137 4.13 -11.30 1.66
CA VAL A 137 4.90 -12.52 1.84
C VAL A 137 4.74 -13.13 3.24
N ILE A 138 5.06 -14.40 3.36
CA ILE A 138 5.52 -14.98 4.63
C ILE A 138 7.03 -14.86 4.64
N SER A 139 7.58 -14.12 5.61
CA SER A 139 9.01 -13.88 5.74
C SER A 139 9.76 -15.20 5.91
N LYS A 140 10.83 -15.41 5.14
CA LYS A 140 11.66 -16.63 5.22
C LYS A 140 12.47 -16.68 6.50
N SER A 141 12.96 -15.53 7.00
CA SER A 141 13.77 -15.46 8.22
C SER A 141 12.92 -15.56 9.49
N THR A 142 11.72 -14.93 9.52
CA THR A 142 10.95 -14.81 10.77
C THR A 142 9.62 -15.57 10.76
N ASN A 143 9.21 -16.14 9.61
CA ASN A 143 7.91 -16.77 9.39
C ASN A 143 6.71 -15.85 9.70
N HIS A 144 6.91 -14.53 9.71
CA HIS A 144 5.83 -13.58 9.91
C HIS A 144 5.19 -13.18 8.57
N ARG A 145 3.87 -12.94 8.62
CA ARG A 145 3.13 -12.32 7.52
C ARG A 145 3.55 -10.86 7.42
N SER A 146 4.11 -10.49 6.27
CA SER A 146 4.76 -9.20 6.09
C SER A 146 4.44 -8.59 4.73
N VAL A 147 4.56 -7.28 4.67
CA VAL A 147 4.58 -6.48 3.45
C VAL A 147 6.02 -6.12 3.15
N ILE A 148 6.43 -6.28 1.91
CA ILE A 148 7.77 -5.96 1.45
C ILE A 148 7.81 -4.56 0.88
N ILE A 149 8.80 -3.79 1.34
CA ILE A 149 9.22 -2.53 0.75
C ILE A 149 10.71 -2.66 0.48
N ALA A 150 11.14 -2.44 -0.77
CA ALA A 150 12.53 -2.61 -1.11
C ALA A 150 13.01 -1.61 -2.18
N ALA A 151 14.31 -1.28 -2.12
CA ALA A 151 14.97 -0.40 -3.06
C ALA A 151 16.25 -1.05 -3.61
N PRO A 152 16.54 -0.92 -4.92
CA PRO A 152 17.74 -1.44 -5.52
C PRO A 152 18.96 -0.54 -5.19
N VAL A 153 20.13 -1.14 -5.11
CA VAL A 153 21.43 -0.44 -5.11
C VAL A 153 21.99 -0.48 -6.52
N ILE A 154 22.09 0.69 -7.16
CA ILE A 154 22.52 0.79 -8.55
C ILE A 154 23.92 1.44 -8.60
N VAL A 155 24.86 0.75 -9.26
CA VAL A 155 26.20 1.24 -9.54
C VAL A 155 26.45 1.11 -11.05
N ASP A 156 26.82 2.18 -11.70
CA ASP A 156 27.08 2.24 -13.14
C ASP A 156 25.96 1.62 -14.00
N GLY A 157 24.70 1.89 -13.61
CA GLY A 157 23.51 1.41 -14.30
C GLY A 157 23.17 -0.07 -14.07
N LYS A 158 23.87 -0.76 -13.15
CA LYS A 158 23.61 -2.16 -12.79
C LYS A 158 23.16 -2.26 -11.35
N THR A 159 22.18 -3.11 -11.08
CA THR A 159 21.80 -3.45 -9.71
C THR A 159 22.84 -4.40 -9.12
N VAL A 160 23.56 -3.93 -8.11
CA VAL A 160 24.62 -4.69 -7.41
C VAL A 160 24.11 -5.33 -6.13
N ALA A 161 23.00 -4.83 -5.58
CA ALA A 161 22.33 -5.36 -4.38
C ALA A 161 20.92 -4.77 -4.28
N GLY A 162 20.16 -5.23 -3.29
CA GLY A 162 18.89 -4.64 -2.88
C GLY A 162 18.79 -4.55 -1.37
N PHE A 163 18.10 -3.53 -0.89
CA PHE A 163 17.69 -3.40 0.50
C PHE A 163 16.19 -3.56 0.63
N GLY A 164 15.75 -4.17 1.71
CA GLY A 164 14.33 -4.24 1.97
C GLY A 164 13.99 -4.25 3.45
N VAL A 165 12.73 -3.96 3.70
CA VAL A 165 12.09 -4.02 5.01
C VAL A 165 10.86 -4.90 4.87
N SER A 166 10.74 -5.87 5.77
CA SER A 166 9.55 -6.71 5.94
C SER A 166 8.72 -6.13 7.08
N LEU A 167 7.69 -5.35 6.74
CA LEU A 167 6.75 -4.78 7.72
C LEU A 167 5.75 -5.85 8.14
N ARG A 168 5.65 -6.14 9.43
CA ARG A 168 4.69 -7.12 9.97
C ARG A 168 3.26 -6.57 9.86
N VAL A 169 2.41 -7.19 9.04
CA VAL A 169 1.04 -6.70 8.80
C VAL A 169 0.21 -6.60 10.09
N ARG A 170 0.45 -7.48 11.07
CA ARG A 170 -0.23 -7.42 12.36
C ARG A 170 0.11 -6.15 13.13
N LEU A 171 1.38 -5.76 13.15
CA LEU A 171 1.83 -4.55 13.85
C LEU A 171 1.36 -3.28 13.11
N LEU A 172 1.38 -3.30 11.79
CA LEU A 172 0.83 -2.22 10.98
C LEU A 172 -0.67 -2.02 11.22
N SER A 173 -1.44 -3.11 11.32
CA SER A 173 -2.87 -3.03 11.68
C SER A 173 -3.10 -2.53 13.10
N GLN A 174 -2.24 -2.90 14.05
CA GLN A 174 -2.31 -2.37 15.42
C GLN A 174 -1.99 -0.87 15.47
N LEU A 175 -1.02 -0.40 14.69
CA LEU A 175 -0.72 1.02 14.55
C LEU A 175 -1.95 1.80 14.05
N VAL A 176 -2.64 1.26 13.02
CA VAL A 176 -3.88 1.86 12.50
C VAL A 176 -4.96 1.90 13.59
N ASP A 177 -5.20 0.80 14.30
CA ASP A 177 -6.24 0.72 15.35
C ASP A 177 -5.99 1.70 16.51
N GLN A 178 -4.72 1.91 16.87
CA GLN A 178 -4.31 2.87 17.90
C GLN A 178 -4.57 4.33 17.51
N HIS A 179 -4.35 4.68 16.23
CA HIS A 179 -4.49 6.07 15.76
C HIS A 179 -5.87 6.38 15.19
N MET A 180 -6.64 5.36 14.84
CA MET A 180 -7.99 5.47 14.31
C MET A 180 -8.94 4.54 15.07
N PRO A 181 -9.31 4.87 16.32
CA PRO A 181 -10.22 4.06 17.12
C PRO A 181 -11.63 4.12 16.53
N LEU A 182 -12.05 3.05 15.87
CA LEU A 182 -13.39 2.90 15.33
C LEU A 182 -14.35 2.37 16.39
N ALA A 183 -15.66 2.66 16.23
CA ALA A 183 -16.72 2.06 17.03
C ALA A 183 -16.68 0.51 16.96
N PRO A 184 -17.22 -0.20 17.95
CA PRO A 184 -17.21 -1.67 17.98
C PRO A 184 -17.89 -2.35 16.79
N ASP A 185 -18.87 -1.68 16.18
CA ASP A 185 -19.63 -2.14 14.99
C ASP A 185 -18.94 -1.76 13.66
N SER A 186 -17.77 -1.13 13.72
CA SER A 186 -17.06 -0.61 12.57
C SER A 186 -15.71 -1.29 12.41
N TYR A 187 -15.28 -1.51 11.16
CA TYR A 187 -14.07 -2.26 10.82
C TYR A 187 -13.28 -1.52 9.75
N PHE A 188 -11.96 -1.51 9.90
CA PHE A 188 -11.05 -1.22 8.79
C PHE A 188 -10.43 -2.52 8.28
N TYR A 189 -10.19 -2.59 6.99
CA TYR A 189 -9.40 -3.65 6.36
C TYR A 189 -8.87 -3.18 5.01
N ALA A 190 -7.86 -3.86 4.48
CA ALA A 190 -7.36 -3.62 3.14
C ALA A 190 -7.18 -4.95 2.40
N LEU A 191 -7.41 -4.92 1.10
CA LEU A 191 -7.31 -6.09 0.21
C LEU A 191 -6.37 -5.80 -0.95
N GLU A 192 -5.64 -6.81 -1.41
CA GLU A 192 -5.02 -6.81 -2.73
C GLU A 192 -6.08 -6.95 -3.83
N ARG A 193 -5.68 -6.77 -5.08
CA ARG A 193 -6.58 -6.93 -6.25
C ARG A 193 -7.13 -8.34 -6.39
N ASP A 194 -6.41 -9.36 -5.94
CA ASP A 194 -6.85 -10.76 -5.90
C ASP A 194 -7.78 -11.07 -4.72
N THR A 195 -8.17 -10.04 -3.96
CA THR A 195 -9.01 -10.08 -2.76
C THR A 195 -8.35 -10.62 -1.50
N ARG A 196 -7.04 -10.91 -1.50
CA ARG A 196 -6.33 -11.32 -0.29
C ARG A 196 -6.28 -10.17 0.72
N ILE A 197 -6.64 -10.46 1.96
CA ILE A 197 -6.70 -9.47 3.05
C ILE A 197 -5.27 -9.16 3.52
N VAL A 198 -4.85 -7.92 3.33
CA VAL A 198 -3.54 -7.41 3.77
C VAL A 198 -3.59 -6.97 5.22
N LEU A 199 -4.50 -6.06 5.52
CA LEU A 199 -4.71 -5.46 6.84
C LEU A 199 -6.13 -5.72 7.29
N HIS A 200 -6.33 -5.93 8.58
CA HIS A 200 -7.65 -6.09 9.15
C HIS A 200 -7.62 -5.82 10.65
N ARG A 201 -8.65 -5.15 11.19
CA ARG A 201 -8.84 -4.96 12.63
C ARG A 201 -8.79 -6.28 13.42
N ASN A 202 -9.33 -7.36 12.85
CA ASN A 202 -9.15 -8.72 13.35
C ASN A 202 -7.96 -9.40 12.66
N ALA A 203 -6.84 -9.51 13.35
CA ALA A 203 -5.59 -10.06 12.81
C ALA A 203 -5.70 -11.49 12.25
N ASN A 204 -6.68 -12.29 12.75
CA ASN A 204 -6.86 -13.67 12.27
C ASN A 204 -7.36 -13.75 10.81
N ARG A 205 -7.92 -12.66 10.28
CA ARG A 205 -8.41 -12.60 8.90
C ARG A 205 -7.33 -12.21 7.89
N MET A 206 -6.17 -11.75 8.33
CA MET A 206 -5.09 -11.37 7.42
C MET A 206 -4.59 -12.59 6.64
N PHE A 207 -4.29 -12.40 5.35
CA PHE A 207 -3.88 -13.42 4.37
C PHE A 207 -4.99 -14.42 4.00
N MET A 208 -6.20 -14.23 4.50
CA MET A 208 -7.41 -14.91 4.02
C MET A 208 -8.03 -14.12 2.88
N THR A 209 -8.95 -14.75 2.17
CA THR A 209 -9.83 -14.08 1.19
C THR A 209 -11.23 -13.91 1.76
N PRO A 210 -12.11 -13.07 1.17
CA PRO A 210 -13.51 -13.02 1.55
C PRO A 210 -14.23 -14.38 1.45
N THR A 211 -13.83 -15.23 0.52
CA THR A 211 -14.30 -16.63 0.42
C THR A 211 -13.98 -17.43 1.68
N ASP A 212 -12.74 -17.31 2.19
CA ASP A 212 -12.30 -18.04 3.39
C ASP A 212 -12.97 -17.53 4.66
N VAL A 213 -13.30 -16.22 4.71
CA VAL A 213 -13.93 -15.58 5.87
C VAL A 213 -15.43 -15.79 5.91
N GLY A 214 -16.07 -15.92 4.74
CA GLY A 214 -17.51 -16.12 4.56
C GLY A 214 -17.79 -17.33 3.68
N ASP A 215 -18.10 -17.06 2.41
CA ASP A 215 -18.43 -18.06 1.40
C ASP A 215 -18.05 -17.58 -0.01
N GLU A 216 -18.28 -18.43 -1.01
CA GLU A 216 -17.94 -18.13 -2.40
C GLU A 216 -18.74 -16.94 -2.95
N ALA A 217 -20.02 -16.79 -2.54
CA ALA A 217 -20.85 -15.66 -2.96
C ALA A 217 -20.28 -14.34 -2.45
N LEU A 218 -19.77 -14.31 -1.22
CA LEU A 218 -19.06 -13.15 -0.67
C LEU A 218 -17.79 -12.86 -1.46
N GLY A 219 -17.00 -13.89 -1.80
CA GLY A 219 -15.81 -13.74 -2.63
C GLY A 219 -16.10 -13.08 -3.97
N GLU A 220 -17.14 -13.53 -4.67
CA GLU A 220 -17.56 -12.96 -5.96
C GLU A 220 -18.07 -11.51 -5.83
N GLN A 221 -18.77 -11.17 -4.74
CA GLN A 221 -19.18 -9.78 -4.48
C GLN A 221 -17.97 -8.85 -4.36
N PHE A 222 -16.93 -9.26 -3.62
CA PHE A 222 -15.71 -8.47 -3.50
C PHE A 222 -14.95 -8.37 -4.82
N LYS A 223 -14.77 -9.46 -5.56
CA LYS A 223 -14.16 -9.44 -6.90
C LYS A 223 -14.89 -8.49 -7.85
N SER A 224 -16.22 -8.47 -7.81
CA SER A 224 -17.02 -7.54 -8.62
C SER A 224 -16.83 -6.09 -8.19
N ALA A 225 -16.83 -5.81 -6.88
CA ALA A 225 -16.62 -4.46 -6.35
C ALA A 225 -15.25 -3.90 -6.75
N LEU A 226 -14.19 -4.72 -6.68
CA LEU A 226 -12.81 -4.32 -7.01
C LEU A 226 -12.54 -4.10 -8.51
N GLN A 227 -13.54 -4.21 -9.37
CA GLN A 227 -13.46 -3.72 -10.76
C GLN A 227 -13.52 -2.19 -10.84
N GLN A 228 -13.91 -1.52 -9.75
CA GLN A 228 -13.96 -0.06 -9.63
C GLN A 228 -12.92 0.40 -8.60
N ASP A 229 -12.26 1.52 -8.87
CA ASP A 229 -11.22 2.06 -7.97
C ASP A 229 -11.78 2.57 -6.63
N LYS A 230 -13.07 2.87 -6.57
CA LYS A 230 -13.77 3.31 -5.36
C LYS A 230 -15.26 3.06 -5.45
N GLY A 231 -15.90 2.91 -4.31
CA GLY A 231 -17.35 2.73 -4.25
C GLY A 231 -17.86 2.40 -2.86
N THR A 232 -19.13 2.00 -2.83
CA THR A 232 -19.77 1.40 -1.66
C THR A 232 -20.29 0.02 -2.04
N MET A 233 -20.30 -0.88 -1.07
CA MET A 233 -20.92 -2.20 -1.23
C MET A 233 -21.64 -2.61 0.04
N GLU A 234 -22.72 -3.39 -0.13
CA GLU A 234 -23.39 -4.08 0.95
C GLU A 234 -23.12 -5.57 0.85
N TYR A 235 -22.90 -6.22 1.97
CA TYR A 235 -22.70 -7.66 2.02
C TYR A 235 -23.17 -8.22 3.36
N THR A 236 -23.36 -9.53 3.41
CA THR A 236 -23.69 -10.22 4.66
C THR A 236 -22.50 -11.06 5.10
N LEU A 237 -22.12 -10.92 6.36
CA LEU A 237 -21.06 -11.71 6.97
C LEU A 237 -21.50 -12.24 8.32
N ASN A 238 -21.51 -13.56 8.51
CA ASN A 238 -21.96 -14.23 9.73
C ASN A 238 -23.38 -13.79 10.18
N GLY A 239 -24.30 -13.63 9.23
CA GLY A 239 -25.67 -13.21 9.46
C GLY A 239 -25.86 -11.72 9.73
N LYS A 240 -24.79 -10.93 9.74
CA LYS A 240 -24.82 -9.47 9.92
C LYS A 240 -24.76 -8.76 8.58
N LYS A 241 -25.67 -7.80 8.37
CA LYS A 241 -25.62 -6.92 7.20
C LYS A 241 -24.55 -5.86 7.42
N MET A 242 -23.69 -5.72 6.45
CA MET A 242 -22.57 -4.77 6.45
C MET A 242 -22.71 -3.79 5.28
N VAL A 243 -22.33 -2.56 5.50
CA VAL A 243 -22.07 -1.59 4.43
C VAL A 243 -20.61 -1.20 4.50
N ALA A 244 -19.94 -1.15 3.36
CA ALA A 244 -18.54 -0.78 3.25
C ALA A 244 -18.33 0.31 2.21
N LEU A 245 -17.51 1.29 2.57
CA LEU A 245 -16.91 2.25 1.65
C LEU A 245 -15.50 1.75 1.31
N TYR A 246 -15.10 1.81 0.04
CA TYR A 246 -13.75 1.38 -0.38
C TYR A 246 -13.11 2.34 -1.38
N GLU A 247 -11.79 2.37 -1.37
CA GLU A 247 -10.97 3.18 -2.27
C GLU A 247 -9.62 2.53 -2.54
N LEU A 248 -9.19 2.50 -3.81
CA LEU A 248 -7.89 2.01 -4.24
C LEU A 248 -6.78 3.00 -3.84
N SER A 249 -5.69 2.49 -3.30
CA SER A 249 -4.39 3.16 -3.28
C SER A 249 -3.62 2.81 -4.55
N PRO A 250 -3.40 3.74 -5.48
CA PRO A 250 -2.58 3.46 -6.66
C PRO A 250 -1.13 3.13 -6.30
N ALA A 251 -0.61 3.70 -5.21
CA ALA A 251 0.76 3.50 -4.75
C ALA A 251 1.01 2.06 -4.27
N LEU A 252 0.10 1.54 -3.43
CA LEU A 252 0.21 0.19 -2.85
C LEU A 252 -0.46 -0.89 -3.69
N GLY A 253 -1.36 -0.52 -4.60
CA GLY A 253 -2.20 -1.46 -5.33
C GLY A 253 -3.28 -2.11 -4.46
N TRP A 254 -3.53 -1.59 -3.25
CA TRP A 254 -4.48 -2.13 -2.29
C TRP A 254 -5.76 -1.33 -2.26
N TYR A 255 -6.87 -2.01 -2.02
CA TYR A 255 -8.16 -1.41 -1.73
C TYR A 255 -8.34 -1.27 -0.23
N PHE A 256 -8.52 -0.06 0.25
CA PHE A 256 -8.80 0.27 1.65
C PHE A 256 -10.29 0.29 1.87
N PHE A 257 -10.75 -0.24 3.00
CA PHE A 257 -12.16 -0.36 3.34
C PHE A 257 -12.42 0.18 4.75
N ILE A 258 -13.53 0.90 4.88
CA ILE A 258 -14.20 1.12 6.17
C ILE A 258 -15.59 0.48 6.06
N ALA A 259 -15.89 -0.46 6.93
CA ALA A 259 -17.16 -1.14 6.97
C ALA A 259 -17.87 -0.92 8.32
N LYS A 260 -19.20 -0.93 8.28
CA LYS A 260 -20.06 -0.81 9.46
C LYS A 260 -21.17 -1.84 9.41
N GLU A 261 -21.53 -2.38 10.60
CA GLU A 261 -22.71 -3.21 10.77
C GLU A 261 -23.96 -2.34 10.68
N MET A 262 -24.91 -2.73 9.82
CA MET A 262 -26.19 -2.07 9.69
C MET A 262 -27.11 -2.50 10.84
N GLN A 263 -27.64 -1.52 11.55
CA GLN A 263 -28.70 -1.79 12.54
C GLN A 263 -29.96 -2.21 11.78
N GLY A 264 -30.51 -3.37 12.12
CA GLY A 264 -31.74 -3.91 11.54
C GLY A 264 -32.98 -3.18 12.02
#